data_f6621653eba02ed43129ac5e26a2273e
#
_entry.id   f6621653eba02ed43129ac5e26a2273e
#
_cell.length_a   1.000
_cell.length_b   1.000
_cell.length_c   1.000
_cell.angle_alpha   90.00
_cell.angle_beta   90.00
_cell.angle_gamma   90.00
#
_symmetry.space_group_name_H-M   'P 1'
#
loop_
_entity.id
_entity.type
_entity.pdbx_description
1 polymer ?
#
loop_
_entity_poly.entity_id
_entity_poly.type
_entity_poly.pdbx_seq_one_letter_code
_entity_poly.pdbx_strand_id
1 'polypeptide(L)'
;ILIDTVRYNRHRLLQPVWFSTIGLEKRGYLLLTLNRHDLLTKKHVLKSLIQTLIEKSEGMPIIAPLHPYVQKAIKSLDIPASNLHILPPQSYLHFGYLINHAKGIVTDSGNIAEEATFLDVPCITLNSYAEHPETWRVGTNELVNEDSVALANALERLMLGEWKHTTLPDRWDGRTAERIVQTLINGELKEHY
;
A
#
# COMPACT_ATOMS: atom_id res chain seq x y z
N ILE A 1 -1.67 11.46 -12.63
CA ILE A 1 -3.04 11.13 -13.04
C ILE A 1 -3.72 10.16 -12.07
N LEU A 2 -2.95 9.27 -11.40
CA LEU A 2 -3.48 8.37 -10.37
C LEU A 2 -4.17 9.18 -9.25
N ILE A 3 -3.55 10.25 -8.80
CA ILE A 3 -4.08 11.13 -7.74
C ILE A 3 -5.42 11.77 -8.14
N ASP A 4 -5.61 12.12 -9.42
CA ASP A 4 -6.89 12.62 -9.93
C ASP A 4 -7.99 11.57 -9.74
N THR A 5 -7.66 10.30 -10.03
CA THR A 5 -8.57 9.17 -9.86
C THR A 5 -8.92 8.93 -8.39
N VAL A 6 -7.92 8.95 -7.49
CA VAL A 6 -8.15 8.79 -6.04
C VAL A 6 -9.02 9.92 -5.51
N ARG A 7 -8.70 11.18 -5.85
CA ARG A 7 -9.47 12.36 -5.46
C ARG A 7 -10.95 12.27 -5.92
N TYR A 8 -11.15 11.90 -7.19
CA TYR A 8 -12.50 11.77 -7.77
C TYR A 8 -13.33 10.70 -7.05
N ASN A 9 -12.71 9.59 -6.66
CA ASN A 9 -13.40 8.46 -6.02
C ASN A 9 -13.44 8.53 -4.49
N ARG A 10 -12.76 9.48 -3.84
CA ARG A 10 -12.64 9.52 -2.37
C ARG A 10 -13.97 9.48 -1.63
N HIS A 11 -15.00 10.12 -2.18
CA HIS A 11 -16.35 10.15 -1.61
C HIS A 11 -17.24 8.98 -2.03
N ARG A 12 -16.72 8.10 -2.89
CA ARG A 12 -17.41 6.94 -3.45
C ARG A 12 -16.90 5.62 -2.89
N LEU A 13 -15.90 5.67 -2.01
CA LEU A 13 -15.31 4.48 -1.40
C LEU A 13 -16.38 3.69 -0.63
N LEU A 14 -16.39 2.37 -0.84
CA LEU A 14 -17.41 1.48 -0.30
C LEU A 14 -16.79 0.50 0.70
N GLN A 15 -17.33 0.44 1.90
CA GLN A 15 -16.93 -0.59 2.86
C GLN A 15 -17.33 -1.98 2.33
N PRO A 16 -16.38 -2.95 2.28
CA PRO A 16 -16.74 -4.32 1.95
C PRO A 16 -17.72 -4.91 2.98
N VAL A 17 -18.71 -5.68 2.51
CA VAL A 17 -19.72 -6.28 3.40
C VAL A 17 -19.08 -7.14 4.50
N TRP A 18 -18.06 -7.91 4.16
CA TRP A 18 -17.34 -8.79 5.09
C TRP A 18 -16.55 -8.02 6.17
N PHE A 19 -16.26 -6.73 5.98
CA PHE A 19 -15.48 -5.91 6.92
C PHE A 19 -16.09 -5.92 8.33
N SER A 20 -17.39 -5.68 8.44
CA SER A 20 -18.10 -5.74 9.70
C SER A 20 -18.32 -7.17 10.22
N THR A 21 -18.44 -8.13 9.29
CA THR A 21 -18.66 -9.55 9.63
C THR A 21 -17.49 -10.15 10.41
N ILE A 22 -16.25 -9.75 10.08
CA ILE A 22 -15.05 -10.20 10.80
C ILE A 22 -14.59 -9.25 11.90
N GLY A 23 -15.43 -8.28 12.26
CA GLY A 23 -15.19 -7.40 13.40
C GLY A 23 -14.06 -6.38 13.20
N LEU A 24 -13.77 -5.96 11.96
CA LEU A 24 -12.74 -4.95 11.70
C LEU A 24 -13.22 -3.55 12.08
N GLU A 25 -12.28 -2.77 12.59
CA GLU A 25 -12.44 -1.34 12.85
C GLU A 25 -11.50 -0.52 11.97
N LYS A 26 -11.86 0.73 11.74
CA LYS A 26 -10.98 1.70 11.07
C LYS A 26 -9.71 1.89 11.89
N ARG A 27 -8.55 1.88 11.22
CA ARG A 27 -7.22 1.93 11.85
C ARG A 27 -6.91 0.73 12.78
N GLY A 28 -7.74 -0.31 12.77
CA GLY A 28 -7.59 -1.53 13.54
C GLY A 28 -7.01 -2.71 12.75
N TYR A 29 -6.39 -2.49 11.59
CA TYR A 29 -5.79 -3.54 10.77
C TYR A 29 -4.62 -3.03 9.92
N LEU A 30 -3.75 -3.94 9.53
CA LEU A 30 -2.73 -3.73 8.51
C LEU A 30 -3.25 -4.26 7.16
N LEU A 31 -2.92 -3.57 6.07
CA LEU A 31 -3.23 -4.02 4.71
C LEU A 31 -1.97 -4.57 4.05
N LEU A 32 -2.01 -5.82 3.59
CA LEU A 32 -0.92 -6.45 2.85
C LEU A 32 -1.30 -6.61 1.38
N THR A 33 -0.47 -6.13 0.48
CA THR A 33 -0.61 -6.40 -0.96
C THR A 33 0.71 -6.85 -1.56
N LEU A 34 0.67 -7.90 -2.37
CA LEU A 34 1.82 -8.44 -3.08
C LEU A 34 1.39 -8.78 -4.51
N ASN A 35 2.23 -8.46 -5.47
CA ASN A 35 1.96 -8.76 -6.88
C ASN A 35 3.23 -9.06 -7.69
N ARG A 36 4.41 -8.67 -7.24
CA ARG A 36 5.66 -8.81 -8.00
C ARG A 36 6.15 -10.24 -8.00
N HIS A 37 6.27 -10.79 -9.20
CA HIS A 37 6.74 -12.17 -9.40
C HIS A 37 8.13 -12.40 -8.82
N ASP A 38 9.02 -11.42 -8.92
CA ASP A 38 10.40 -11.54 -8.43
C ASP A 38 10.46 -11.84 -6.92
N LEU A 39 9.71 -11.11 -6.09
CA LEU A 39 9.62 -11.37 -4.65
C LEU A 39 8.98 -12.74 -4.36
N LEU A 40 7.95 -13.12 -5.11
CA LEU A 40 7.24 -14.40 -4.90
C LEU A 40 8.12 -15.62 -5.21
N THR A 41 9.13 -15.49 -6.07
CA THR A 41 10.08 -16.58 -6.37
C THR A 41 11.15 -16.74 -5.30
N LYS A 42 11.45 -15.70 -4.54
CA LYS A 42 12.44 -15.68 -3.45
C LYS A 42 11.83 -16.24 -2.15
N LYS A 43 11.47 -17.52 -2.12
CA LYS A 43 10.70 -18.14 -1.02
C LYS A 43 11.22 -17.85 0.39
N HIS A 44 12.54 -17.87 0.59
CA HIS A 44 13.13 -17.60 1.91
C HIS A 44 12.92 -16.14 2.34
N VAL A 45 13.12 -15.18 1.43
CA VAL A 45 12.90 -13.75 1.67
C VAL A 45 11.42 -13.51 1.96
N LEU A 46 10.54 -14.01 1.10
CA LEU A 46 9.09 -13.88 1.28
C LEU A 46 8.64 -14.47 2.63
N LYS A 47 9.15 -15.66 2.99
CA LYS A 47 8.82 -16.29 4.27
C LYS A 47 9.26 -15.41 5.46
N SER A 48 10.49 -14.90 5.43
CA SER A 48 11.02 -14.02 6.49
C SER A 48 10.17 -12.75 6.62
N LEU A 49 9.83 -12.10 5.50
CA LEU A 49 9.01 -10.88 5.51
C LEU A 49 7.60 -11.13 6.07
N ILE A 50 6.93 -12.22 5.64
CA ILE A 50 5.59 -12.55 6.14
C ILE A 50 5.62 -12.93 7.62
N GLN A 51 6.62 -13.69 8.07
CA GLN A 51 6.78 -14.02 9.49
C GLN A 51 7.00 -12.76 10.34
N THR A 52 7.89 -11.86 9.90
CA THR A 52 8.13 -10.57 10.56
C THR A 52 6.86 -9.72 10.63
N LEU A 53 6.09 -9.64 9.53
CA LEU A 53 4.84 -8.90 9.51
C LEU A 53 3.83 -9.46 10.53
N ILE A 54 3.67 -10.78 10.59
CA ILE A 54 2.76 -11.45 11.53
C ILE A 54 3.20 -11.20 12.98
N GLU A 55 4.49 -11.39 13.27
CA GLU A 55 5.05 -11.20 14.60
C GLU A 55 4.89 -9.74 15.08
N LYS A 56 5.30 -8.78 14.26
CA LYS A 56 5.29 -7.35 14.59
C LYS A 56 3.91 -6.70 14.52
N SER A 57 2.92 -7.38 13.97
CA SER A 57 1.52 -6.92 14.03
C SER A 57 0.88 -7.06 15.41
N GLU A 58 1.54 -7.75 16.37
CA GLU A 58 1.07 -7.93 17.75
C GLU A 58 -0.38 -8.45 17.83
N GLY A 59 -0.77 -9.34 16.92
CA GLY A 59 -2.11 -9.89 16.83
C GLY A 59 -3.13 -9.02 16.10
N MET A 60 -2.76 -7.82 15.66
CA MET A 60 -3.62 -6.98 14.82
C MET A 60 -3.96 -7.72 13.53
N PRO A 61 -5.22 -7.69 13.07
CA PRO A 61 -5.61 -8.29 11.80
C PRO A 61 -4.78 -7.77 10.61
N ILE A 62 -4.28 -8.69 9.79
CA ILE A 62 -3.61 -8.40 8.53
C ILE A 62 -4.56 -8.79 7.41
N ILE A 63 -5.06 -7.82 6.68
CA ILE A 63 -5.99 -8.01 5.57
C ILE A 63 -5.21 -8.08 4.28
N ALA A 64 -5.29 -9.21 3.60
CA ALA A 64 -4.49 -9.52 2.41
C ALA A 64 -5.38 -9.87 1.20
N PRO A 65 -5.96 -8.88 0.49
CA PRO A 65 -6.69 -9.10 -0.75
C PRO A 65 -5.70 -9.38 -1.88
N LEU A 66 -5.50 -10.64 -2.21
CA LEU A 66 -4.42 -11.12 -3.08
C LEU A 66 -4.95 -11.90 -4.28
N HIS A 67 -4.25 -11.80 -5.40
CA HIS A 67 -4.50 -12.66 -6.55
C HIS A 67 -4.26 -14.15 -6.25
N PRO A 68 -4.98 -15.08 -6.91
CA PRO A 68 -4.90 -16.51 -6.61
C PRO A 68 -3.47 -17.08 -6.63
N TYR A 69 -2.61 -16.64 -7.55
CA TYR A 69 -1.23 -17.09 -7.62
C TYR A 69 -0.39 -16.64 -6.41
N VAL A 70 -0.63 -15.42 -5.89
CA VAL A 70 0.02 -14.92 -4.66
C VAL A 70 -0.48 -15.68 -3.44
N GLN A 71 -1.80 -15.91 -3.35
CA GLN A 71 -2.40 -16.72 -2.28
C GLN A 71 -1.76 -18.11 -2.23
N LYS A 72 -1.57 -18.75 -3.41
CA LYS A 72 -0.89 -20.05 -3.50
C LYS A 72 0.56 -19.98 -3.01
N ALA A 73 1.29 -18.93 -3.39
CA ALA A 73 2.66 -18.72 -2.94
C ALA A 73 2.74 -18.60 -1.42
N ILE A 74 1.91 -17.72 -0.81
CA ILE A 74 1.90 -17.53 0.66
C ILE A 74 1.48 -18.81 1.39
N LYS A 75 0.43 -19.50 0.94
CA LYS A 75 -0.01 -20.77 1.53
C LYS A 75 1.08 -21.83 1.49
N SER A 76 1.92 -21.84 0.45
CA SER A 76 3.04 -22.80 0.33
C SER A 76 4.19 -22.55 1.30
N LEU A 77 4.20 -21.43 2.02
CA LEU A 77 5.22 -21.13 3.03
C LEU A 77 4.97 -21.85 4.36
N ASP A 78 3.77 -22.37 4.55
CA ASP A 78 3.33 -23.08 5.76
C ASP A 78 3.62 -22.28 7.04
N ILE A 79 3.13 -21.03 7.06
CA ILE A 79 3.28 -20.13 8.21
C ILE A 79 1.96 -20.14 8.99
N PRO A 80 1.95 -20.61 10.25
CA PRO A 80 0.77 -20.52 11.08
C PRO A 80 0.48 -19.05 11.45
N ALA A 81 -0.70 -18.55 11.09
CA ALA A 81 -1.09 -17.19 11.37
C ALA A 81 -2.61 -17.08 11.54
N SER A 82 -3.06 -16.86 12.75
CA SER A 82 -4.47 -16.68 13.07
C SER A 82 -5.01 -15.29 12.68
N ASN A 83 -4.12 -14.31 12.58
CA ASN A 83 -4.47 -12.91 12.27
C ASN A 83 -4.22 -12.51 10.80
N LEU A 84 -3.76 -13.42 9.93
CA LEU A 84 -3.58 -13.18 8.49
C LEU A 84 -4.81 -13.63 7.72
N HIS A 85 -5.62 -12.69 7.26
CA HIS A 85 -6.84 -12.91 6.51
C HIS A 85 -6.58 -12.77 5.00
N ILE A 86 -6.34 -13.89 4.32
CA ILE A 86 -6.16 -13.93 2.86
C ILE A 86 -7.53 -13.91 2.19
N LEU A 87 -7.78 -12.88 1.39
CA LEU A 87 -9.04 -12.62 0.71
C LEU A 87 -8.85 -12.58 -0.81
N PRO A 88 -9.92 -12.77 -1.59
CA PRO A 88 -9.87 -12.54 -3.04
C PRO A 88 -9.64 -11.04 -3.35
N PRO A 89 -9.18 -10.71 -4.57
CA PRO A 89 -9.07 -9.32 -5.02
C PRO A 89 -10.37 -8.57 -4.84
N GLN A 90 -10.26 -7.31 -4.46
CA GLN A 90 -11.40 -6.42 -4.22
C GLN A 90 -11.62 -5.48 -5.41
N SER A 91 -12.84 -4.99 -5.58
CA SER A 91 -13.09 -3.91 -6.54
C SER A 91 -12.33 -2.63 -6.14
N TYR A 92 -12.10 -1.73 -7.09
CA TYR A 92 -11.36 -0.48 -6.83
C TYR A 92 -11.93 0.32 -5.65
N LEU A 93 -13.26 0.47 -5.57
CA LEU A 93 -13.90 1.25 -4.50
C LEU A 93 -13.79 0.56 -3.13
N HIS A 94 -13.90 -0.77 -3.08
CA HIS A 94 -13.68 -1.54 -1.84
C HIS A 94 -12.22 -1.52 -1.44
N PHE A 95 -11.31 -1.69 -2.38
CA PHE A 95 -9.88 -1.67 -2.11
C PHE A 95 -9.41 -0.29 -1.64
N GLY A 96 -9.87 0.79 -2.28
CA GLY A 96 -9.62 2.16 -1.83
C GLY A 96 -10.15 2.43 -0.42
N TYR A 97 -11.30 1.85 -0.05
CA TYR A 97 -11.78 1.90 1.33
C TYR A 97 -10.79 1.25 2.30
N LEU A 98 -10.27 0.07 1.95
CA LEU A 98 -9.27 -0.63 2.78
C LEU A 98 -7.98 0.18 2.91
N ILE A 99 -7.46 0.78 1.83
CA ILE A 99 -6.30 1.68 1.89
C ILE A 99 -6.59 2.84 2.87
N ASN A 100 -7.67 3.56 2.64
CA ASN A 100 -8.00 4.79 3.38
C ASN A 100 -8.19 4.58 4.89
N HIS A 101 -8.55 3.36 5.31
CA HIS A 101 -8.87 3.06 6.71
C HIS A 101 -7.90 2.08 7.38
N ALA A 102 -6.82 1.67 6.71
CA ALA A 102 -5.77 0.86 7.33
C ALA A 102 -5.00 1.68 8.39
N LYS A 103 -4.46 1.01 9.41
CA LYS A 103 -3.46 1.60 10.31
C LYS A 103 -2.15 1.84 9.56
N GLY A 104 -1.80 0.90 8.68
CA GLY A 104 -0.65 0.97 7.79
C GLY A 104 -0.75 -0.06 6.68
N ILE A 105 0.07 0.11 5.66
CA ILE A 105 0.08 -0.73 4.47
C ILE A 105 1.47 -1.31 4.28
N VAL A 106 1.55 -2.61 3.97
CA VAL A 106 2.76 -3.29 3.51
C VAL A 106 2.52 -3.74 2.07
N THR A 107 3.37 -3.31 1.15
CA THR A 107 3.15 -3.51 -0.29
C THR A 107 4.44 -3.67 -1.08
N ASP A 108 4.36 -4.24 -2.26
CA ASP A 108 5.40 -4.23 -3.28
C ASP A 108 5.02 -3.35 -4.50
N SER A 109 3.96 -2.54 -4.39
CA SER A 109 3.43 -1.71 -5.48
C SER A 109 3.71 -0.22 -5.29
N GLY A 110 4.33 0.41 -6.29
CA GLY A 110 4.55 1.86 -6.32
C GLY A 110 3.24 2.65 -6.35
N ASN A 111 2.23 2.19 -7.09
CA ASN A 111 0.92 2.86 -7.16
C ASN A 111 0.22 2.90 -5.79
N ILE A 112 0.34 1.83 -5.00
CA ILE A 112 -0.22 1.80 -3.64
C ILE A 112 0.50 2.80 -2.74
N ALA A 113 1.81 2.97 -2.89
CA ALA A 113 2.57 3.98 -2.16
C ALA A 113 2.14 5.42 -2.52
N GLU A 114 1.78 5.69 -3.79
CA GLU A 114 1.19 6.97 -4.21
C GLU A 114 -0.19 7.19 -3.57
N GLU A 115 -1.09 6.20 -3.67
CA GLU A 115 -2.44 6.28 -3.08
C GLU A 115 -2.38 6.46 -1.56
N ALA A 116 -1.52 5.71 -0.88
CA ALA A 116 -1.27 5.81 0.56
C ALA A 116 -0.77 7.22 0.95
N THR A 117 0.20 7.76 0.20
CA THR A 117 0.73 9.12 0.42
C THR A 117 -0.37 10.17 0.27
N PHE A 118 -1.20 10.07 -0.77
CA PHE A 118 -2.29 11.02 -0.98
C PHE A 118 -3.39 10.93 0.10
N LEU A 119 -3.62 9.72 0.64
CA LEU A 119 -4.62 9.47 1.68
C LEU A 119 -4.06 9.63 3.11
N ASP A 120 -2.79 10.03 3.24
CA ASP A 120 -2.07 10.18 4.51
C ASP A 120 -2.11 8.90 5.37
N VAL A 121 -1.82 7.75 4.72
CA VAL A 121 -1.74 6.45 5.37
C VAL A 121 -0.30 5.96 5.39
N PRO A 122 0.25 5.55 6.54
CA PRO A 122 1.57 4.94 6.63
C PRO A 122 1.73 3.79 5.64
N CYS A 123 2.82 3.79 4.87
CA CYS A 123 3.09 2.77 3.86
C CYS A 123 4.52 2.27 3.98
N ILE A 124 4.69 0.95 3.91
CA ILE A 124 5.98 0.28 3.88
C ILE A 124 6.09 -0.46 2.56
N THR A 125 7.06 -0.08 1.72
CA THR A 125 7.30 -0.73 0.44
C THR A 125 8.45 -1.73 0.56
N LEU A 126 8.19 -2.98 0.17
CA LEU A 126 9.15 -4.09 0.25
C LEU A 126 10.25 -4.04 -0.81
N ASN A 127 10.09 -3.21 -1.85
CA ASN A 127 11.04 -3.13 -2.96
C ASN A 127 12.39 -2.54 -2.56
N SER A 128 13.42 -2.82 -3.35
CA SER A 128 14.75 -2.21 -3.28
C SER A 128 14.85 -0.84 -3.97
N TYR A 129 13.81 -0.41 -4.65
CA TYR A 129 13.75 0.87 -5.35
C TYR A 129 12.35 1.49 -5.26
N ALA A 130 12.30 2.82 -5.34
CA ALA A 130 11.04 3.55 -5.41
C ALA A 130 10.75 3.92 -6.87
N GLU A 131 9.57 3.54 -7.37
CA GLU A 131 9.06 3.99 -8.67
C GLU A 131 8.74 5.49 -8.62
N HIS A 132 8.29 5.97 -7.45
CA HIS A 132 7.89 7.34 -7.16
C HIS A 132 8.70 7.86 -5.97
N PRO A 133 9.90 8.46 -6.20
CA PRO A 133 10.80 8.88 -5.13
C PRO A 133 10.18 9.86 -4.13
N GLU A 134 9.25 10.69 -4.55
CA GLU A 134 8.53 11.64 -3.71
C GLU A 134 7.72 10.95 -2.61
N THR A 135 7.24 9.72 -2.82
CA THR A 135 6.47 8.98 -1.82
C THR A 135 7.27 8.69 -0.55
N TRP A 136 8.58 8.44 -0.69
CA TRP A 136 9.44 8.14 0.46
C TRP A 136 10.23 9.37 0.95
N ARG A 137 10.49 10.36 0.07
CA ARG A 137 11.22 11.57 0.47
C ARG A 137 10.38 12.50 1.33
N VAL A 138 9.14 12.75 0.93
CA VAL A 138 8.21 13.68 1.61
C VAL A 138 6.89 13.02 2.00
N GLY A 139 6.48 11.96 1.29
CA GLY A 139 5.24 11.23 1.53
C GLY A 139 5.32 10.20 2.65
N THR A 140 4.27 9.39 2.79
CA THR A 140 4.08 8.44 3.89
C THR A 140 4.87 7.14 3.73
N ASN A 141 5.54 6.91 2.60
CA ASN A 141 6.17 5.64 2.28
C ASN A 141 7.56 5.50 2.91
N GLU A 142 7.92 4.27 3.31
CA GLU A 142 9.26 3.86 3.72
C GLU A 142 9.68 2.62 2.92
N LEU A 143 10.92 2.61 2.42
CA LEU A 143 11.48 1.49 1.66
C LEU A 143 12.28 0.58 2.60
N VAL A 144 11.99 -0.73 2.59
CA VAL A 144 12.68 -1.70 3.44
C VAL A 144 13.54 -2.71 2.66
N ASN A 145 13.66 -2.57 1.34
CA ASN A 145 14.60 -3.30 0.49
C ASN A 145 14.53 -4.84 0.63
N GLU A 146 13.37 -5.41 0.81
CA GLU A 146 13.17 -6.86 1.07
C GLU A 146 13.91 -7.35 2.34
N ASP A 147 14.23 -6.45 3.26
CA ASP A 147 14.94 -6.74 4.50
C ASP A 147 13.96 -6.87 5.67
N SER A 148 13.94 -8.04 6.29
CA SER A 148 13.03 -8.32 7.41
C SER A 148 13.38 -7.52 8.69
N VAL A 149 14.63 -7.13 8.91
CA VAL A 149 15.03 -6.29 10.04
C VAL A 149 14.54 -4.86 9.83
N ALA A 150 14.75 -4.32 8.63
CA ALA A 150 14.22 -3.00 8.27
C ALA A 150 12.67 -2.98 8.35
N LEU A 151 12.00 -4.05 7.90
CA LEU A 151 10.55 -4.20 8.04
C LEU A 151 10.12 -4.22 9.51
N ALA A 152 10.83 -4.97 10.37
CA ALA A 152 10.52 -5.04 11.80
C ALA A 152 10.58 -3.65 12.45
N ASN A 153 11.66 -2.90 12.20
CA ASN A 153 11.84 -1.55 12.73
C ASN A 153 10.77 -0.56 12.25
N ALA A 154 10.38 -0.65 10.97
CA ALA A 154 9.32 0.19 10.41
C ALA A 154 7.95 -0.15 11.03
N LEU A 155 7.65 -1.45 11.20
CA LEU A 155 6.41 -1.90 11.84
C LEU A 155 6.35 -1.49 13.31
N GLU A 156 7.44 -1.58 14.08
CA GLU A 156 7.47 -1.12 15.47
C GLU A 156 7.09 0.36 15.60
N ARG A 157 7.71 1.24 14.80
CA ARG A 157 7.34 2.67 14.79
C ARG A 157 5.88 2.88 14.39
N LEU A 158 5.41 2.15 13.39
CA LEU A 158 4.01 2.22 12.94
C LEU A 158 3.04 1.79 14.05
N MET A 159 3.34 0.71 14.75
CA MET A 159 2.48 0.19 15.82
C MET A 159 2.44 1.16 17.01
N LEU A 160 3.55 1.80 17.37
CA LEU A 160 3.65 2.84 18.39
C LEU A 160 3.01 4.18 17.98
N GLY A 161 2.63 4.35 16.71
CA GLY A 161 2.13 5.63 16.20
C GLY A 161 3.25 6.67 15.96
N GLU A 162 4.49 6.25 15.94
CA GLU A 162 5.68 7.07 15.73
C GLU A 162 6.07 7.10 14.24
N TRP A 163 5.11 7.45 13.37
CA TRP A 163 5.39 7.56 11.95
C TRP A 163 6.03 8.91 11.61
N LYS A 164 6.82 8.94 10.55
CA LYS A 164 7.49 10.16 10.09
C LYS A 164 6.51 11.29 9.76
N HIS A 165 6.94 12.52 9.90
CA HIS A 165 6.20 13.67 9.37
C HIS A 165 6.15 13.63 7.85
N THR A 166 4.99 13.87 7.29
CA THR A 166 4.72 13.74 5.87
C THR A 166 4.09 15.01 5.30
N THR A 167 4.35 15.24 4.02
CA THR A 167 3.68 16.28 3.24
C THR A 167 3.26 15.71 1.90
N LEU A 168 2.24 16.30 1.29
CA LEU A 168 1.92 15.96 -0.09
C LEU A 168 3.00 16.49 -1.03
N PRO A 169 3.48 15.67 -1.98
CA PRO A 169 4.38 16.15 -3.01
C PRO A 169 3.76 17.27 -3.85
N ASP A 170 4.60 18.14 -4.39
CA ASP A 170 4.18 19.23 -5.24
C ASP A 170 3.29 18.73 -6.40
N ARG A 171 2.22 19.47 -6.69
CA ARG A 171 1.24 19.17 -7.75
C ARG A 171 0.43 17.88 -7.56
N TRP A 172 0.48 17.24 -6.39
CA TRP A 172 -0.38 16.10 -6.05
C TRP A 172 -1.77 16.56 -5.55
N ASP A 173 -2.35 17.53 -6.22
CA ASP A 173 -3.64 18.14 -5.90
C ASP A 173 -4.83 17.54 -6.64
N GLY A 174 -4.60 16.49 -7.47
CA GLY A 174 -5.61 15.81 -8.26
C GLY A 174 -6.18 16.68 -9.38
N ARG A 175 -5.36 17.54 -9.99
CA ARG A 175 -5.70 18.39 -11.13
C ARG A 175 -4.78 18.18 -12.34
N THR A 176 -4.21 16.98 -12.46
CA THR A 176 -3.27 16.64 -13.54
C THR A 176 -3.96 16.64 -14.89
N ALA A 177 -5.17 16.07 -14.97
CA ALA A 177 -5.97 16.05 -16.21
C ALA A 177 -6.26 17.47 -16.73
N GLU A 178 -6.59 18.41 -15.84
CA GLU A 178 -6.83 19.81 -16.21
C GLU A 178 -5.57 20.44 -16.82
N ARG A 179 -4.40 20.22 -16.21
CA ARG A 179 -3.11 20.74 -16.72
C ARG A 179 -2.77 20.13 -18.09
N ILE A 180 -2.97 18.84 -18.28
CA ILE A 180 -2.74 18.17 -19.57
C ILE A 180 -3.61 18.80 -20.65
N VAL A 181 -4.90 18.96 -20.39
CA VAL A 181 -5.82 19.57 -21.35
C VAL A 181 -5.41 21.01 -21.68
N GLN A 182 -5.05 21.81 -20.68
CA GLN A 182 -4.60 23.19 -20.90
C GLN A 182 -3.31 23.26 -21.72
N THR A 183 -2.34 22.39 -21.44
CA THR A 183 -1.10 22.31 -22.23
C THR A 183 -1.39 21.96 -23.70
N LEU A 184 -2.32 21.02 -23.95
CA LEU A 184 -2.70 20.62 -25.30
C LEU A 184 -3.43 21.75 -26.06
N ILE A 185 -4.34 22.48 -25.39
CA ILE A 185 -5.11 23.59 -25.99
C ILE A 185 -4.18 24.77 -26.32
N ASN A 186 -3.24 25.08 -25.43
CA ASN A 186 -2.33 26.21 -25.60
C ASN A 186 -1.19 25.94 -26.60
N GLY A 187 -1.09 24.73 -27.12
CA GLY A 187 -0.04 24.35 -28.08
C GLY A 187 1.39 24.37 -27.48
N GLU A 188 1.50 24.30 -26.14
CA GLU A 188 2.80 24.35 -25.42
C GLU A 188 3.59 23.05 -25.43
N LEU A 189 3.33 22.16 -26.37
CA LEU A 189 4.22 21.04 -26.67
C LEU A 189 5.46 21.61 -27.37
N LYS A 190 6.36 22.24 -26.62
CA LYS A 190 7.71 22.50 -27.10
C LYS A 190 8.40 21.17 -27.30
N GLU A 191 8.69 20.86 -28.56
CA GLU A 191 9.56 19.75 -28.94
C GLU A 191 10.90 19.92 -28.21
N HIS A 192 11.14 19.18 -27.18
CA HIS A 192 12.47 18.96 -26.62
C HIS A 192 13.05 17.73 -27.30
N TYR A 193 13.70 17.95 -28.44
CA TYR A 193 14.68 17.06 -29.02
C TYR A 193 16.05 17.24 -28.33
#